data_5b732e10cd1b1fca083a9ded1351b51d
#
_entry.id   5b732e10cd1b1fca083a9ded1351b51d
#
_cell.length_a   1.000
_cell.length_b   1.000
_cell.length_c   1.000
_cell.angle_alpha   90.00
_cell.angle_beta   90.00
_cell.angle_gamma   90.00
#
_symmetry.space_group_name_H-M   'P 1'
#
loop_
_entity.id
_entity.type
_entity.pdbx_description
1 polymer ?
#
loop_
_entity_poly.entity_id
_entity_poly.type
_entity_poly.pdbx_seq_one_letter_code
_entity_poly.pdbx_strand_id
1 'polypeptide(L)'
;MRNYSIYTLKTKPEFTNLYQYLNEKDYKKLEQQILCHSYHVPICTWNGIVINGIEAYELFRKHSIPFRIRRLHFPSKEDVISWICTDQLKREDLTNANKKYLIGEKYNAEKIIIARQLSSTNKSHTSGSSVAAKKVSEECNISMATVHKYSAYSHALDIIDEKVPDLVKRVRSGQLWISQANIIELSDLPKEQLLKLNNYLLSEQIGHLSYHDMKRELLWNNYAKPMSDKKTSASVPSIRNLPQFDPDAEIASLTLTIPSWISSTERVLRVSDFKMASNTAKNKLKYQLMCLLSTTNSILKKLEEI
;
A
#
# COMPACT_ATOMS: atom_id res chain seq x y z
N MET A 1 32.35 -19.73 -24.71
CA MET A 1 32.90 -18.35 -24.66
C MET A 1 32.16 -17.57 -23.58
N ARG A 2 32.85 -17.02 -22.59
CA ARG A 2 32.27 -16.20 -21.53
C ARG A 2 32.04 -14.79 -22.09
N ASN A 3 30.79 -14.44 -22.41
CA ASN A 3 30.46 -13.10 -22.91
C ASN A 3 30.54 -12.10 -21.75
N TYR A 4 31.69 -11.48 -21.58
CA TYR A 4 31.85 -10.28 -20.78
C TYR A 4 31.35 -9.11 -21.62
N SER A 5 30.42 -8.34 -21.10
CA SER A 5 29.88 -7.20 -21.82
C SER A 5 30.24 -5.91 -21.09
N ILE A 6 30.75 -4.95 -21.86
CA ILE A 6 30.94 -3.55 -21.44
C ILE A 6 29.72 -2.71 -21.89
N TYR A 7 28.69 -3.37 -22.46
CA TYR A 7 27.52 -2.68 -23.02
C TYR A 7 26.70 -1.99 -21.97
N THR A 8 26.27 -0.78 -22.28
CA THR A 8 25.28 -0.06 -21.51
C THR A 8 23.91 -0.71 -21.70
N LEU A 9 23.43 -1.39 -20.68
CA LEU A 9 22.07 -1.94 -20.64
C LEU A 9 21.07 -0.82 -20.29
N LYS A 10 19.84 -0.97 -20.72
CA LYS A 10 18.75 -0.07 -20.36
C LYS A 10 18.15 -0.49 -19.04
N THR A 11 17.70 0.47 -18.25
CA THR A 11 16.86 0.27 -17.08
C THR A 11 15.50 0.93 -17.33
N LYS A 12 14.44 0.39 -16.77
CA LYS A 12 13.09 0.96 -16.88
C LYS A 12 12.46 1.08 -15.50
N PRO A 13 11.86 2.23 -15.14
CA PRO A 13 11.21 2.43 -13.84
C PRO A 13 10.17 1.36 -13.51
N GLU A 14 9.41 0.91 -14.51
CA GLU A 14 8.39 -0.14 -14.36
C GLU A 14 8.93 -1.48 -13.83
N PHE A 15 10.25 -1.74 -13.99
CA PHE A 15 10.91 -2.92 -13.44
C PHE A 15 11.73 -2.57 -12.21
N THR A 16 12.42 -1.42 -12.20
CA THR A 16 13.25 -1.03 -11.06
C THR A 16 12.42 -0.73 -9.82
N ASN A 17 11.23 -0.19 -9.99
CA ASN A 17 10.31 0.08 -8.88
C ASN A 17 9.78 -1.20 -8.19
N LEU A 18 9.90 -2.37 -8.80
CA LEU A 18 9.54 -3.64 -8.17
C LEU A 18 10.58 -4.14 -7.16
N TYR A 19 11.77 -3.54 -7.14
CA TYR A 19 12.84 -3.93 -6.22
C TYR A 19 12.77 -3.14 -4.91
N GLN A 20 13.09 -3.83 -3.80
CA GLN A 20 13.44 -3.16 -2.56
C GLN A 20 14.94 -2.91 -2.58
N TYR A 21 15.33 -1.65 -2.52
CA TYR A 21 16.75 -1.28 -2.47
C TYR A 21 17.42 -1.87 -1.23
N LEU A 22 18.69 -2.25 -1.40
CA LEU A 22 19.51 -2.69 -0.29
C LEU A 22 19.73 -1.54 0.71
N ASN A 23 19.81 -1.88 1.98
CA ASN A 23 20.26 -0.93 2.98
C ASN A 23 21.76 -0.59 2.76
N GLU A 24 22.24 0.48 3.35
CA GLU A 24 23.62 0.96 3.14
C GLU A 24 24.68 -0.08 3.49
N LYS A 25 24.44 -0.89 4.52
CA LYS A 25 25.38 -1.94 4.95
C LYS A 25 25.49 -3.05 3.91
N ASP A 26 24.34 -3.53 3.41
CA ASP A 26 24.32 -4.60 2.41
C ASP A 26 24.78 -4.10 1.05
N TYR A 27 24.52 -2.83 0.70
CA TYR A 27 25.04 -2.20 -0.50
C TYR A 27 26.56 -2.10 -0.46
N LYS A 28 27.17 -1.66 0.65
CA LYS A 28 28.63 -1.64 0.84
C LYS A 28 29.24 -3.04 0.77
N LYS A 29 28.56 -4.05 1.35
CA LYS A 29 28.98 -5.45 1.25
C LYS A 29 28.98 -5.96 -0.19
N LEU A 30 27.93 -5.65 -0.95
CA LEU A 30 27.84 -5.98 -2.36
C LEU A 30 28.96 -5.30 -3.16
N GLU A 31 29.22 -4.02 -2.90
CA GLU A 31 30.31 -3.27 -3.54
C GLU A 31 31.67 -3.91 -3.28
N GLN A 32 31.96 -4.29 -2.03
CA GLN A 32 33.19 -5.02 -1.69
C GLN A 32 33.30 -6.36 -2.43
N GLN A 33 32.21 -7.14 -2.50
CA GLN A 33 32.21 -8.40 -3.24
C GLN A 33 32.50 -8.21 -4.72
N ILE A 34 32.00 -7.14 -5.33
CA ILE A 34 32.25 -6.81 -6.74
C ILE A 34 33.71 -6.38 -6.94
N LEU A 35 34.25 -5.53 -6.05
CA LEU A 35 35.63 -5.06 -6.11
C LEU A 35 36.64 -6.20 -5.91
N CYS A 36 36.36 -7.14 -5.01
CA CYS A 36 37.18 -8.32 -4.80
C CYS A 36 36.94 -9.44 -5.82
N HIS A 37 36.18 -9.21 -6.88
CA HIS A 37 35.82 -10.19 -7.89
C HIS A 37 35.16 -11.47 -7.35
N SER A 38 34.58 -11.44 -6.14
CA SER A 38 33.90 -12.58 -5.52
C SER A 38 32.41 -12.66 -5.88
N TYR A 39 31.84 -11.64 -6.51
CA TYR A 39 30.47 -11.63 -6.98
C TYR A 39 30.34 -12.29 -8.36
N HIS A 40 29.62 -13.39 -8.45
CA HIS A 40 29.53 -14.21 -9.66
C HIS A 40 28.11 -14.29 -10.26
N VAL A 41 27.12 -13.64 -9.60
CA VAL A 41 25.73 -13.68 -10.08
C VAL A 41 25.59 -12.87 -11.37
N PRO A 42 25.02 -13.44 -12.43
CA PRO A 42 24.86 -12.71 -13.69
C PRO A 42 23.72 -11.67 -13.59
N ILE A 43 23.88 -10.57 -14.31
CA ILE A 43 22.81 -9.60 -14.51
C ILE A 43 21.77 -10.19 -15.47
N CYS A 44 20.50 -10.31 -15.01
CA CYS A 44 19.45 -10.83 -15.87
C CYS A 44 18.85 -9.71 -16.72
N THR A 45 18.64 -10.02 -18.01
CA THR A 45 18.08 -9.07 -18.97
C THR A 45 16.97 -9.66 -19.80
N TRP A 46 16.01 -8.84 -20.17
CA TRP A 46 14.98 -9.11 -21.15
C TRP A 46 14.97 -8.00 -22.20
N ASN A 47 15.14 -8.36 -23.48
CA ASN A 47 15.23 -7.42 -24.60
C ASN A 47 16.25 -6.27 -24.37
N GLY A 48 17.40 -6.57 -23.73
CA GLY A 48 18.43 -5.57 -23.42
C GLY A 48 18.12 -4.65 -22.22
N ILE A 49 17.04 -4.93 -21.51
CA ILE A 49 16.64 -4.19 -20.29
C ILE A 49 17.04 -5.03 -19.08
N VAL A 50 17.62 -4.42 -18.07
CA VAL A 50 17.95 -5.08 -16.80
C VAL A 50 16.65 -5.39 -16.04
N ILE A 51 16.49 -6.67 -15.67
CA ILE A 51 15.33 -7.16 -14.95
C ILE A 51 15.68 -7.87 -13.64
N ASN A 52 16.98 -8.10 -13.35
CA ASN A 52 17.47 -8.51 -12.03
C ASN A 52 18.96 -8.15 -11.89
N GLY A 53 19.38 -7.84 -10.65
CA GLY A 53 20.72 -7.42 -10.31
C GLY A 53 20.98 -5.94 -10.59
N ILE A 54 20.00 -5.07 -10.35
CA ILE A 54 20.05 -3.64 -10.67
C ILE A 54 21.19 -2.96 -9.93
N GLU A 55 21.27 -3.13 -8.59
CA GLU A 55 22.33 -2.52 -7.77
C GLU A 55 23.73 -3.05 -8.17
N ALA A 56 23.81 -4.34 -8.45
CA ALA A 56 25.08 -4.91 -8.94
C ALA A 56 25.46 -4.33 -10.30
N TYR A 57 24.49 -4.14 -11.21
CA TYR A 57 24.74 -3.50 -12.49
C TYR A 57 25.22 -2.06 -12.34
N GLU A 58 24.63 -1.28 -11.44
CA GLU A 58 25.05 0.09 -11.13
C GLU A 58 26.49 0.12 -10.59
N LEU A 59 26.84 -0.80 -9.69
CA LEU A 59 28.19 -0.93 -9.16
C LEU A 59 29.21 -1.37 -10.21
N PHE A 60 28.87 -2.34 -11.06
CA PHE A 60 29.73 -2.75 -12.18
C PHE A 60 30.02 -1.57 -13.12
N ARG A 61 29.02 -0.74 -13.40
CA ARG A 61 29.20 0.47 -14.21
C ARG A 61 30.05 1.53 -13.48
N LYS A 62 29.77 1.78 -12.21
CA LYS A 62 30.51 2.75 -11.38
C LYS A 62 31.99 2.46 -11.35
N HIS A 63 32.36 1.19 -11.24
CA HIS A 63 33.74 0.75 -11.13
C HIS A 63 34.33 0.24 -12.46
N SER A 64 33.61 0.36 -13.57
CA SER A 64 34.04 -0.12 -14.90
C SER A 64 34.48 -1.59 -14.92
N ILE A 65 33.85 -2.42 -14.11
CA ILE A 65 34.11 -3.86 -13.98
C ILE A 65 33.25 -4.64 -14.98
N PRO A 66 33.84 -5.56 -15.78
CA PRO A 66 33.05 -6.41 -16.69
C PRO A 66 32.17 -7.39 -15.92
N PHE A 67 30.97 -7.61 -16.40
CA PHE A 67 29.97 -8.46 -15.76
C PHE A 67 29.38 -9.51 -16.72
N ARG A 68 28.75 -10.53 -16.16
CA ARG A 68 28.08 -11.57 -16.94
C ARG A 68 26.62 -11.18 -17.14
N ILE A 69 26.09 -11.49 -18.33
CA ILE A 69 24.68 -11.30 -18.67
C ILE A 69 24.01 -12.63 -18.86
N ARG A 70 22.84 -12.80 -18.25
CA ARG A 70 21.89 -13.88 -18.50
C ARG A 70 20.66 -13.31 -19.21
N ARG A 71 20.49 -13.67 -20.47
CA ARG A 71 19.29 -13.27 -21.24
C ARG A 71 18.15 -14.20 -20.90
N LEU A 72 17.02 -13.64 -20.49
CA LEU A 72 15.78 -14.36 -20.25
C LEU A 72 14.78 -14.00 -21.35
N HIS A 73 13.91 -14.95 -21.67
CA HIS A 73 12.87 -14.78 -22.69
C HIS A 73 11.51 -14.85 -22.02
N PHE A 74 10.72 -13.79 -22.19
CA PHE A 74 9.33 -13.70 -21.72
C PHE A 74 8.45 -13.26 -22.88
N PRO A 75 7.21 -13.80 -22.97
CA PRO A 75 6.27 -13.45 -24.04
C PRO A 75 5.84 -11.99 -24.00
N SER A 76 5.76 -11.40 -22.79
CA SER A 76 5.31 -10.02 -22.61
C SER A 76 5.94 -9.35 -21.38
N LYS A 77 5.68 -8.06 -21.25
CA LYS A 77 6.09 -7.24 -20.10
C LYS A 77 5.45 -7.75 -18.79
N GLU A 78 4.21 -8.15 -18.85
CA GLU A 78 3.47 -8.66 -17.68
C GLU A 78 4.09 -9.95 -17.17
N ASP A 79 4.55 -10.85 -18.07
CA ASP A 79 5.28 -12.05 -17.69
C ASP A 79 6.58 -11.70 -16.94
N VAL A 80 7.27 -10.64 -17.35
CA VAL A 80 8.47 -10.13 -16.66
C VAL A 80 8.10 -9.60 -15.28
N ILE A 81 7.06 -8.78 -15.16
CA ILE A 81 6.59 -8.22 -13.87
C ILE A 81 6.23 -9.35 -12.91
N SER A 82 5.42 -10.33 -13.35
CA SER A 82 5.06 -11.49 -12.52
C SER A 82 6.29 -12.26 -12.05
N TRP A 83 7.28 -12.47 -12.95
CA TRP A 83 8.53 -13.13 -12.61
C TRP A 83 9.36 -12.36 -11.59
N ILE A 84 9.54 -11.03 -11.78
CA ILE A 84 10.27 -10.18 -10.84
C ILE A 84 9.58 -10.23 -9.47
N CYS A 85 8.26 -10.03 -9.40
CA CYS A 85 7.50 -10.07 -8.16
C CYS A 85 7.67 -11.43 -7.44
N THR A 86 7.62 -12.54 -8.20
CA THR A 86 7.82 -13.89 -7.66
C THR A 86 9.24 -14.08 -7.08
N ASP A 87 10.25 -13.54 -7.76
CA ASP A 87 11.63 -13.61 -7.30
C ASP A 87 11.86 -12.77 -6.04
N GLN A 88 11.35 -11.53 -6.06
CA GLN A 88 11.46 -10.63 -4.91
C GLN A 88 10.70 -11.14 -3.68
N LEU A 89 9.53 -11.75 -3.85
CA LEU A 89 8.73 -12.29 -2.74
C LEU A 89 9.41 -13.45 -1.97
N LYS A 90 10.50 -14.02 -2.50
CA LYS A 90 11.32 -15.03 -1.81
C LYS A 90 12.28 -14.44 -0.79
N ARG A 91 12.50 -13.13 -0.82
CA ARG A 91 13.42 -12.46 0.09
C ARG A 91 12.82 -12.39 1.50
N GLU A 92 13.66 -12.67 2.49
CA GLU A 92 13.27 -12.63 3.92
C GLU A 92 13.29 -11.19 4.49
N ASP A 93 14.07 -10.30 3.87
CA ASP A 93 14.29 -8.92 4.31
C ASP A 93 13.22 -7.92 3.79
N LEU A 94 12.17 -8.40 3.13
CA LEU A 94 11.11 -7.54 2.62
C LEU A 94 10.31 -6.87 3.74
N THR A 95 10.15 -5.55 3.63
CA THR A 95 9.19 -4.82 4.46
C THR A 95 7.76 -5.27 4.18
N ASN A 96 6.89 -5.14 5.17
CA ASN A 96 5.48 -5.51 5.03
C ASN A 96 4.77 -4.67 3.96
N ALA A 97 5.14 -3.38 3.84
CA ALA A 97 4.63 -2.48 2.81
C ALA A 97 5.05 -2.95 1.40
N ASN A 98 6.32 -3.31 1.24
CA ASN A 98 6.83 -3.77 -0.05
C ASN A 98 6.27 -5.15 -0.44
N LYS A 99 6.09 -6.06 0.52
CA LYS A 99 5.43 -7.35 0.29
C LYS A 99 4.01 -7.18 -0.25
N LYS A 100 3.22 -6.28 0.36
CA LYS A 100 1.85 -5.96 -0.12
C LYS A 100 1.87 -5.38 -1.53
N TYR A 101 2.78 -4.47 -1.80
CA TYR A 101 2.97 -3.86 -3.11
C TYR A 101 3.28 -4.91 -4.18
N LEU A 102 4.26 -5.78 -3.95
CA LEU A 102 4.66 -6.82 -4.89
C LEU A 102 3.55 -7.84 -5.18
N ILE A 103 2.77 -8.22 -4.16
CA ILE A 103 1.61 -9.12 -4.35
C ILE A 103 0.55 -8.43 -5.21
N GLY A 104 0.28 -7.15 -4.98
CA GLY A 104 -0.63 -6.36 -5.80
C GLY A 104 -0.20 -6.29 -7.26
N GLU A 105 1.06 -5.95 -7.52
CA GLU A 105 1.63 -5.87 -8.86
C GLU A 105 1.65 -7.22 -9.57
N LYS A 106 2.00 -8.30 -8.84
CA LYS A 106 1.92 -9.66 -9.36
C LYS A 106 0.50 -10.00 -9.82
N TYR A 107 -0.51 -9.69 -9.01
CA TYR A 107 -1.90 -9.93 -9.38
C TYR A 107 -2.32 -9.11 -10.61
N ASN A 108 -1.94 -7.83 -10.67
CA ASN A 108 -2.24 -6.97 -11.82
C ASN A 108 -1.66 -7.53 -13.12
N ALA A 109 -0.42 -8.02 -13.08
CA ALA A 109 0.23 -8.67 -14.21
C ALA A 109 -0.44 -10.00 -14.59
N GLU A 110 -0.69 -10.88 -13.61
CA GLU A 110 -1.35 -12.18 -13.84
C GLU A 110 -2.76 -12.04 -14.44
N LYS A 111 -3.50 -11.01 -14.02
CA LYS A 111 -4.82 -10.71 -14.59
C LYS A 111 -4.75 -10.46 -16.10
N ILE A 112 -3.73 -9.76 -16.58
CA ILE A 112 -3.53 -9.47 -18.00
C ILE A 112 -3.06 -10.72 -18.74
N ILE A 113 -2.13 -11.49 -18.16
CA ILE A 113 -1.61 -12.75 -18.73
C ILE A 113 -2.77 -13.74 -18.95
N ILE A 114 -3.58 -13.96 -17.91
CA ILE A 114 -4.70 -14.90 -17.96
C ILE A 114 -5.79 -14.41 -18.92
N ALA A 115 -6.11 -13.12 -18.94
CA ALA A 115 -7.06 -12.57 -19.90
C ALA A 115 -6.63 -12.83 -21.35
N ARG A 116 -5.34 -12.68 -21.66
CA ARG A 116 -4.76 -12.98 -22.96
C ARG A 116 -4.87 -14.48 -23.31
N GLN A 117 -4.61 -15.36 -22.35
CA GLN A 117 -4.71 -16.80 -22.54
C GLN A 117 -6.17 -17.25 -22.77
N LEU A 118 -7.13 -16.68 -22.03
CA LEU A 118 -8.55 -17.00 -22.18
C LEU A 118 -9.10 -16.51 -23.53
N SER A 119 -8.68 -15.33 -24.00
CA SER A 119 -9.05 -14.80 -25.31
C SER A 119 -8.58 -15.70 -26.46
N SER A 120 -7.44 -16.37 -26.31
CA SER A 120 -6.93 -17.30 -27.33
C SER A 120 -7.63 -18.67 -27.34
N THR A 121 -8.36 -19.04 -26.29
CA THR A 121 -8.97 -20.39 -26.14
C THR A 121 -10.49 -20.40 -26.24
N ASN A 122 -11.17 -19.30 -26.60
CA ASN A 122 -12.64 -19.17 -26.68
C ASN A 122 -13.43 -19.65 -25.43
N LYS A 123 -12.79 -19.73 -24.25
CA LYS A 123 -13.44 -20.11 -22.99
C LYS A 123 -14.00 -18.86 -22.31
N SER A 124 -15.26 -18.52 -22.58
CA SER A 124 -15.89 -17.26 -22.18
C SER A 124 -16.57 -17.23 -20.79
N HIS A 125 -16.54 -18.31 -20.00
CA HIS A 125 -17.38 -18.41 -18.79
C HIS A 125 -16.68 -18.11 -17.47
N THR A 126 -15.37 -17.91 -17.43
CA THR A 126 -14.66 -17.61 -16.17
C THR A 126 -13.99 -16.25 -16.24
N SER A 127 -14.27 -15.37 -15.27
CA SER A 127 -13.58 -14.08 -15.21
C SER A 127 -12.08 -14.29 -14.99
N GLY A 128 -11.26 -13.78 -15.91
CA GLY A 128 -9.79 -13.85 -15.80
C GLY A 128 -9.27 -13.26 -14.49
N SER A 129 -9.97 -12.26 -13.94
CA SER A 129 -9.68 -11.66 -12.65
C SER A 129 -9.82 -12.65 -11.48
N SER A 130 -10.86 -13.49 -11.48
CA SER A 130 -11.07 -14.49 -10.42
C SER A 130 -10.01 -15.59 -10.48
N VAL A 131 -9.63 -16.04 -11.69
CA VAL A 131 -8.58 -17.05 -11.88
C VAL A 131 -7.22 -16.51 -11.43
N ALA A 132 -6.89 -15.27 -11.79
CA ALA A 132 -5.66 -14.61 -11.35
C ALA A 132 -5.61 -14.44 -9.82
N ALA A 133 -6.72 -14.01 -9.21
CA ALA A 133 -6.79 -13.85 -7.76
C ALA A 133 -6.62 -15.18 -7.03
N LYS A 134 -7.22 -16.26 -7.53
CA LYS A 134 -7.05 -17.62 -6.99
C LYS A 134 -5.59 -18.06 -7.08
N LYS A 135 -4.96 -17.94 -8.26
CA LYS A 135 -3.56 -18.30 -8.48
C LYS A 135 -2.64 -17.58 -7.48
N VAL A 136 -2.74 -16.25 -7.39
CA VAL A 136 -1.88 -15.45 -6.51
C VAL A 136 -2.18 -15.72 -5.03
N SER A 137 -3.43 -15.98 -4.65
CA SER A 137 -3.81 -16.34 -3.29
C SER A 137 -3.17 -17.63 -2.83
N GLU A 138 -3.14 -18.66 -3.69
CA GLU A 138 -2.48 -19.94 -3.43
C GLU A 138 -0.95 -19.80 -3.35
N GLU A 139 -0.34 -19.09 -4.29
CA GLU A 139 1.12 -18.89 -4.34
C GLU A 139 1.64 -18.06 -3.15
N CYS A 140 0.86 -17.10 -2.65
CA CYS A 140 1.25 -16.22 -1.55
C CYS A 140 0.67 -16.65 -0.19
N ASN A 141 -0.12 -17.72 -0.14
CA ASN A 141 -0.82 -18.22 1.05
C ASN A 141 -1.65 -17.13 1.77
N ILE A 142 -2.49 -16.42 1.01
CA ILE A 142 -3.40 -15.38 1.50
C ILE A 142 -4.79 -15.55 0.88
N SER A 143 -5.81 -14.89 1.44
CA SER A 143 -7.15 -14.94 0.85
C SER A 143 -7.26 -14.14 -0.45
N MET A 144 -8.15 -14.53 -1.36
CA MET A 144 -8.45 -13.77 -2.59
C MET A 144 -8.89 -12.32 -2.28
N ALA A 145 -9.65 -12.12 -1.20
CA ALA A 145 -10.04 -10.78 -0.76
C ALA A 145 -8.82 -9.92 -0.36
N THR A 146 -7.80 -10.54 0.23
CA THR A 146 -6.52 -9.88 0.54
C THR A 146 -5.75 -9.52 -0.72
N VAL A 147 -5.75 -10.40 -1.74
CA VAL A 147 -5.12 -10.11 -3.05
C VAL A 147 -5.74 -8.86 -3.68
N HIS A 148 -7.07 -8.75 -3.69
CA HIS A 148 -7.75 -7.55 -4.22
C HIS A 148 -7.42 -6.28 -3.43
N LYS A 149 -7.35 -6.38 -2.09
CA LYS A 149 -6.92 -5.25 -1.25
C LYS A 149 -5.49 -4.81 -1.58
N TYR A 150 -4.58 -5.74 -1.82
CA TYR A 150 -3.19 -5.41 -2.16
C TYR A 150 -3.05 -4.86 -3.58
N SER A 151 -3.92 -5.27 -4.52
CA SER A 151 -4.00 -4.63 -5.83
C SER A 151 -4.42 -3.16 -5.75
N ALA A 152 -5.43 -2.83 -4.93
CA ALA A 152 -5.82 -1.44 -4.71
C ALA A 152 -4.70 -0.63 -4.03
N TYR A 153 -3.97 -1.25 -3.09
CA TYR A 153 -2.83 -0.65 -2.41
C TYR A 153 -1.66 -0.37 -3.36
N SER A 154 -1.28 -1.32 -4.24
CA SER A 154 -0.19 -1.10 -5.19
C SER A 154 -0.53 0.01 -6.17
N HIS A 155 -1.75 0.00 -6.73
CA HIS A 155 -2.21 1.06 -7.63
C HIS A 155 -2.20 2.45 -6.96
N ALA A 156 -2.64 2.54 -5.72
CA ALA A 156 -2.60 3.79 -4.96
C ALA A 156 -1.16 4.28 -4.73
N LEU A 157 -0.22 3.37 -4.44
CA LEU A 157 1.19 3.72 -4.30
C LEU A 157 1.80 4.21 -5.62
N ASP A 158 1.44 3.61 -6.76
CA ASP A 158 1.92 4.05 -8.07
C ASP A 158 1.45 5.48 -8.38
N ILE A 159 0.18 5.79 -8.10
CA ILE A 159 -0.37 7.16 -8.25
C ILE A 159 0.38 8.15 -7.34
N ILE A 160 0.72 7.77 -6.11
CA ILE A 160 1.48 8.63 -5.20
C ILE A 160 2.94 8.75 -5.68
N ASP A 161 3.54 7.68 -6.21
CA ASP A 161 4.92 7.68 -6.72
C ASP A 161 5.10 8.67 -7.88
N GLU A 162 4.14 8.74 -8.79
CA GLU A 162 4.13 9.74 -9.87
C GLU A 162 4.08 11.18 -9.34
N LYS A 163 3.45 11.39 -8.17
CA LYS A 163 3.28 12.72 -7.58
C LYS A 163 4.43 13.08 -6.63
N VAL A 164 4.79 12.17 -5.72
CA VAL A 164 5.77 12.35 -4.63
C VAL A 164 6.56 11.07 -4.37
N PRO A 165 7.59 10.75 -5.19
CA PRO A 165 8.37 9.51 -5.08
C PRO A 165 9.01 9.29 -3.71
N ASP A 166 9.49 10.36 -3.06
CA ASP A 166 10.13 10.27 -1.74
C ASP A 166 9.19 9.73 -0.65
N LEU A 167 7.89 10.06 -0.72
CA LEU A 167 6.90 9.55 0.21
C LEU A 167 6.76 8.03 0.07
N VAL A 168 6.65 7.54 -1.17
CA VAL A 168 6.53 6.10 -1.47
C VAL A 168 7.80 5.34 -1.07
N LYS A 169 8.96 5.90 -1.34
CA LYS A 169 10.25 5.32 -0.93
C LYS A 169 10.32 5.09 0.58
N ARG A 170 9.89 6.08 1.39
CA ARG A 170 9.85 5.97 2.86
C ARG A 170 8.84 4.93 3.34
N VAL A 171 7.67 4.88 2.72
CA VAL A 171 6.63 3.87 3.04
C VAL A 171 7.15 2.47 2.70
N ARG A 172 7.70 2.26 1.52
CA ARG A 172 8.17 0.94 1.06
C ARG A 172 9.41 0.47 1.82
N SER A 173 10.30 1.38 2.21
CA SER A 173 11.47 1.04 3.05
C SER A 173 11.12 0.76 4.51
N GLY A 174 9.87 1.03 4.94
CA GLY A 174 9.43 0.87 6.32
C GLY A 174 9.84 2.01 7.25
N GLN A 175 10.45 3.09 6.72
CA GLN A 175 10.76 4.30 7.50
C GLN A 175 9.52 5.07 7.91
N LEU A 176 8.44 4.95 7.14
CA LEU A 176 7.16 5.58 7.40
C LEU A 176 6.06 4.53 7.31
N TRP A 177 5.32 4.37 8.40
CA TRP A 177 4.17 3.49 8.42
C TRP A 177 2.88 4.29 8.18
N ILE A 178 2.15 3.91 7.14
CA ILE A 178 0.82 4.44 6.82
C ILE A 178 -0.11 3.25 6.61
N SER A 179 -1.32 3.31 7.14
CA SER A 179 -2.30 2.24 6.93
C SER A 179 -2.68 2.10 5.45
N GLN A 180 -3.08 0.91 5.04
CA GLN A 180 -3.49 0.66 3.66
C GLN A 180 -4.68 1.55 3.23
N ALA A 181 -5.65 1.75 4.12
CA ALA A 181 -6.80 2.63 3.84
C ALA A 181 -6.35 4.09 3.62
N ASN A 182 -5.42 4.58 4.45
CA ASN A 182 -4.88 5.93 4.31
C ASN A 182 -4.07 6.10 3.02
N ILE A 183 -3.31 5.09 2.58
CA ILE A 183 -2.60 5.13 1.28
C ILE A 183 -3.58 5.29 0.12
N ILE A 184 -4.69 4.55 0.13
CA ILE A 184 -5.72 4.66 -0.90
C ILE A 184 -6.34 6.06 -0.88
N GLU A 185 -6.67 6.59 0.29
CA GLU A 185 -7.22 7.94 0.42
C GLU A 185 -6.22 9.03 0.01
N LEU A 186 -4.95 8.87 0.33
CA LEU A 186 -3.88 9.78 -0.10
C LEU A 186 -3.68 9.81 -1.62
N SER A 187 -3.94 8.71 -2.32
CA SER A 187 -3.78 8.66 -3.79
C SER A 187 -4.72 9.61 -4.53
N ASP A 188 -5.88 9.95 -3.94
CA ASP A 188 -6.85 10.88 -4.50
C ASP A 188 -6.46 12.35 -4.32
N LEU A 189 -5.46 12.64 -3.49
CA LEU A 189 -5.04 14.01 -3.21
C LEU A 189 -4.21 14.62 -4.35
N PRO A 190 -4.33 15.93 -4.56
CA PRO A 190 -3.48 16.66 -5.49
C PRO A 190 -2.01 16.66 -5.01
N LYS A 191 -1.08 16.75 -5.97
CA LYS A 191 0.38 16.74 -5.73
C LYS A 191 0.82 17.74 -4.66
N GLU A 192 0.25 18.96 -4.68
CA GLU A 192 0.61 20.01 -3.73
C GLU A 192 0.31 19.64 -2.28
N GLN A 193 -0.82 18.97 -2.03
CA GLN A 193 -1.21 18.52 -0.69
C GLN A 193 -0.32 17.37 -0.22
N LEU A 194 -0.01 16.43 -1.11
CA LEU A 194 0.93 15.34 -0.80
C LEU A 194 2.34 15.84 -0.51
N LEU A 195 2.82 16.86 -1.22
CA LEU A 195 4.13 17.48 -0.95
C LEU A 195 4.13 18.19 0.42
N LYS A 196 3.06 18.93 0.76
CA LYS A 196 2.94 19.56 2.08
C LYS A 196 2.95 18.53 3.19
N LEU A 197 2.17 17.45 3.03
CA LEU A 197 2.15 16.34 3.98
C LEU A 197 3.53 15.69 4.12
N ASN A 198 4.20 15.40 3.01
CA ASN A 198 5.54 14.79 3.04
C ASN A 198 6.57 15.69 3.75
N ASN A 199 6.55 16.99 3.48
CA ASN A 199 7.43 17.96 4.14
C ASN A 199 7.16 18.04 5.65
N TYR A 200 5.89 18.05 6.06
CA TYR A 200 5.51 17.98 7.46
C TYR A 200 6.01 16.70 8.14
N LEU A 201 5.80 15.56 7.52
CA LEU A 201 6.28 14.27 8.05
C LEU A 201 7.81 14.19 8.14
N LEU A 202 8.52 14.93 7.31
CA LEU A 202 9.98 15.02 7.35
C LEU A 202 10.45 15.98 8.46
N SER A 203 9.85 17.17 8.58
CA SER A 203 10.22 18.16 9.59
C SER A 203 10.02 17.67 11.02
N GLU A 204 8.91 16.97 11.25
CA GLU A 204 8.56 16.40 12.56
C GLU A 204 9.13 14.98 12.80
N GLN A 205 9.90 14.45 11.85
CA GLN A 205 10.48 13.09 11.91
C GLN A 205 9.46 12.00 12.21
N ILE A 206 8.23 12.14 11.69
CA ILE A 206 7.13 11.23 11.96
C ILE A 206 7.35 9.90 11.20
N GLY A 207 7.48 8.81 11.96
CA GLY A 207 7.58 7.45 11.42
C GLY A 207 6.26 6.70 11.28
N HIS A 208 5.16 7.26 11.83
CA HIS A 208 3.83 6.65 11.81
C HIS A 208 2.76 7.72 11.61
N LEU A 209 2.02 7.62 10.51
CA LEU A 209 0.90 8.53 10.23
C LEU A 209 -0.42 7.85 10.58
N SER A 210 -1.10 8.33 11.64
CA SER A 210 -2.45 7.90 11.98
C SER A 210 -3.49 8.57 11.06
N TYR A 211 -4.69 7.97 10.98
CA TYR A 211 -5.81 8.57 10.24
C TYR A 211 -6.19 9.96 10.80
N HIS A 212 -6.18 10.10 12.11
CA HIS A 212 -6.52 11.37 12.78
C HIS A 212 -5.52 12.48 12.46
N ASP A 213 -4.23 12.16 12.49
CA ASP A 213 -3.18 13.13 12.18
C ASP A 213 -3.22 13.53 10.71
N MET A 214 -3.45 12.58 9.81
CA MET A 214 -3.64 12.85 8.38
C MET A 214 -4.81 13.81 8.14
N LYS A 215 -5.98 13.56 8.73
CA LYS A 215 -7.16 14.42 8.57
C LYS A 215 -6.94 15.81 9.16
N ARG A 216 -6.33 15.90 10.34
CA ARG A 216 -6.03 17.18 11.00
C ARG A 216 -5.11 18.03 10.13
N GLU A 217 -4.02 17.49 9.63
CA GLU A 217 -3.06 18.24 8.81
C GLU A 217 -3.65 18.66 7.46
N LEU A 218 -4.42 17.79 6.82
CA LEU A 218 -5.07 18.11 5.55
C LEU A 218 -6.20 19.12 5.72
N LEU A 219 -6.98 19.06 6.81
CA LEU A 219 -8.06 19.98 7.08
C LEU A 219 -7.53 21.35 7.52
N TRP A 220 -6.52 21.39 8.40
CA TRP A 220 -5.91 22.63 8.88
C TRP A 220 -5.41 23.49 7.73
N ASN A 221 -4.77 22.88 6.74
CA ASN A 221 -4.29 23.61 5.56
C ASN A 221 -5.40 24.14 4.63
N ASN A 222 -6.63 23.63 4.74
CA ASN A 222 -7.79 24.14 3.99
C ASN A 222 -8.43 25.36 4.68
N TYR A 223 -8.28 25.52 5.99
CA TYR A 223 -8.79 26.68 6.74
C TYR A 223 -7.82 27.86 6.80
N ALA A 224 -6.56 27.68 6.46
CA ALA A 224 -5.53 28.71 6.49
C ALA A 224 -5.42 29.56 5.20
N LYS A 225 -6.42 29.58 4.33
CA LYS A 225 -6.47 30.56 3.24
C LYS A 225 -7.11 31.85 3.74
N PRO A 226 -6.37 32.99 3.76
CA PRO A 226 -7.01 34.27 3.98
C PRO A 226 -8.02 34.52 2.85
N MET A 227 -9.24 34.90 3.21
CA MET A 227 -10.25 35.40 2.26
C MET A 227 -9.67 36.63 1.56
N SER A 228 -9.18 36.46 0.33
CA SER A 228 -8.94 37.58 -0.55
C SER A 228 -10.19 37.79 -1.41
N ASP A 229 -10.87 38.89 -1.14
CA ASP A 229 -11.92 39.42 -2.00
C ASP A 229 -11.44 39.56 -3.42
N LYS A 230 -12.02 38.78 -4.34
CA LYS A 230 -12.15 39.18 -5.73
C LYS A 230 -13.45 38.62 -6.32
N LYS A 231 -14.44 39.51 -6.40
CA LYS A 231 -15.62 39.34 -7.25
C LYS A 231 -15.17 39.24 -8.69
N THR A 232 -15.41 38.11 -9.31
CA THR A 232 -15.58 38.03 -10.78
C THR A 232 -16.66 37.01 -11.07
N SER A 233 -17.72 37.51 -11.66
CA SER A 233 -18.89 36.81 -12.13
C SER A 233 -18.54 35.90 -13.31
N ALA A 234 -18.59 34.58 -13.11
CA ALA A 234 -18.79 33.61 -14.18
C ALA A 234 -19.72 32.54 -13.63
N SER A 235 -20.80 32.26 -14.35
CA SER A 235 -21.84 31.31 -14.00
C SER A 235 -21.28 29.91 -13.82
N VAL A 236 -21.24 29.45 -12.57
CA VAL A 236 -20.88 28.09 -12.18
C VAL A 236 -22.17 27.25 -12.25
N PRO A 237 -22.17 26.05 -12.88
CA PRO A 237 -23.28 25.13 -12.79
C PRO A 237 -23.53 24.77 -11.32
N SER A 238 -24.79 24.83 -10.91
CA SER A 238 -25.23 24.64 -9.52
C SER A 238 -24.68 23.35 -8.94
N ILE A 239 -23.82 23.47 -7.95
CA ILE A 239 -23.44 22.37 -7.04
C ILE A 239 -24.74 21.94 -6.36
N ARG A 240 -25.14 20.68 -6.55
CA ARG A 240 -26.21 20.06 -5.77
C ARG A 240 -25.92 20.35 -4.30
N ASN A 241 -26.89 20.89 -3.60
CA ASN A 241 -26.81 21.24 -2.20
C ASN A 241 -26.16 20.10 -1.42
N LEU A 242 -25.04 20.39 -0.77
CA LEU A 242 -24.53 19.53 0.30
C LEU A 242 -25.68 19.30 1.28
N PRO A 243 -25.94 18.06 1.72
CA PRO A 243 -26.95 17.84 2.73
C PRO A 243 -26.64 18.74 3.91
N GLN A 244 -27.59 19.59 4.29
CA GLN A 244 -27.50 20.40 5.49
C GLN A 244 -27.25 19.43 6.65
N PHE A 245 -26.40 19.84 7.58
CA PHE A 245 -26.20 19.09 8.83
C PHE A 245 -27.57 18.89 9.46
N ASP A 246 -27.99 17.64 9.55
CA ASP A 246 -29.22 17.22 10.15
C ASP A 246 -28.88 16.57 11.50
N PRO A 247 -29.15 17.25 12.62
CA PRO A 247 -28.92 16.67 13.95
C PRO A 247 -29.66 15.37 14.18
N ASP A 248 -30.83 15.22 13.56
CA ASP A 248 -31.66 14.03 13.70
C ASP A 248 -31.03 12.82 13.00
N ALA A 249 -30.28 13.04 11.91
CA ALA A 249 -29.57 11.96 11.20
C ALA A 249 -28.45 11.36 12.05
N GLU A 250 -27.71 12.14 12.82
CA GLU A 250 -26.68 11.66 13.74
C GLU A 250 -27.30 10.86 14.90
N ILE A 251 -28.40 11.36 15.48
CA ILE A 251 -29.14 10.67 16.54
C ILE A 251 -29.74 9.37 15.99
N ALA A 252 -30.33 9.39 14.79
CA ALA A 252 -30.89 8.21 14.13
C ALA A 252 -29.81 7.16 13.87
N SER A 253 -28.59 7.56 13.42
CA SER A 253 -27.46 6.66 13.21
C SER A 253 -27.07 5.93 14.51
N LEU A 254 -26.97 6.65 15.61
CA LEU A 254 -26.68 6.08 16.92
C LEU A 254 -27.80 5.14 17.38
N THR A 255 -29.07 5.54 17.19
CA THR A 255 -30.26 4.73 17.52
C THR A 255 -30.28 3.41 16.76
N LEU A 256 -29.86 3.38 15.50
CA LEU A 256 -29.77 2.17 14.69
C LEU A 256 -28.63 1.22 15.12
N THR A 257 -27.53 1.76 15.66
CA THR A 257 -26.36 0.95 16.05
C THR A 257 -26.48 0.34 17.44
N ILE A 258 -27.15 1.00 18.38
CA ILE A 258 -27.33 0.53 19.77
C ILE A 258 -27.95 -0.88 19.86
N PRO A 259 -29.01 -1.24 19.12
CA PRO A 259 -29.58 -2.59 19.16
C PRO A 259 -28.59 -3.68 18.77
N SER A 260 -27.71 -3.40 17.83
CA SER A 260 -26.63 -4.33 17.43
C SER A 260 -25.62 -4.55 18.56
N TRP A 261 -25.28 -3.52 19.33
CA TRP A 261 -24.39 -3.64 20.50
C TRP A 261 -25.04 -4.44 21.61
N ILE A 262 -26.32 -4.19 21.89
CA ILE A 262 -27.11 -4.96 22.87
C ILE A 262 -27.11 -6.43 22.49
N SER A 263 -27.50 -6.74 21.24
CA SER A 263 -27.54 -8.12 20.73
C SER A 263 -26.20 -8.83 20.83
N SER A 264 -25.10 -8.12 20.49
CA SER A 264 -23.74 -8.66 20.59
C SER A 264 -23.34 -8.95 22.04
N THR A 265 -23.69 -8.06 22.95
CA THR A 265 -23.39 -8.20 24.39
C THR A 265 -24.18 -9.37 24.99
N GLU A 266 -25.48 -9.48 24.68
CA GLU A 266 -26.32 -10.58 25.11
C GLU A 266 -25.82 -11.93 24.57
N ARG A 267 -25.38 -11.99 23.32
CA ARG A 267 -24.81 -13.20 22.75
C ARG A 267 -23.56 -13.64 23.52
N VAL A 268 -22.66 -12.73 23.86
CA VAL A 268 -21.48 -13.02 24.66
C VAL A 268 -21.88 -13.55 26.04
N LEU A 269 -22.88 -12.95 26.68
CA LEU A 269 -23.40 -13.41 27.98
C LEU A 269 -23.94 -14.84 27.92
N ARG A 270 -24.61 -15.24 26.82
CA ARG A 270 -25.18 -16.57 26.65
C ARG A 270 -24.16 -17.65 26.27
N VAL A 271 -23.17 -17.31 25.47
CA VAL A 271 -22.25 -18.29 24.83
C VAL A 271 -20.96 -18.43 25.60
N SER A 272 -20.51 -17.39 26.32
CA SER A 272 -19.19 -17.38 26.95
C SER A 272 -19.22 -17.86 28.39
N ASP A 273 -18.36 -18.85 28.68
CA ASP A 273 -18.06 -19.22 30.07
C ASP A 273 -17.02 -18.27 30.66
N PHE A 274 -17.48 -17.26 31.38
CA PHE A 274 -16.59 -16.28 32.03
C PHE A 274 -15.66 -16.90 33.07
N LYS A 275 -15.95 -18.09 33.61
CA LYS A 275 -15.07 -18.76 34.57
C LYS A 275 -13.77 -19.22 33.88
N MET A 276 -13.87 -19.68 32.64
CA MET A 276 -12.75 -20.17 31.84
C MET A 276 -11.97 -19.07 31.14
N ALA A 277 -12.51 -17.85 31.02
CA ALA A 277 -11.84 -16.74 30.37
C ALA A 277 -10.63 -16.23 31.17
N SER A 278 -9.57 -15.81 30.48
CA SER A 278 -8.36 -15.26 31.12
C SER A 278 -8.66 -13.96 31.89
N ASN A 279 -7.95 -13.71 32.97
CA ASN A 279 -8.10 -12.48 33.75
C ASN A 279 -7.81 -11.22 32.92
N THR A 280 -6.89 -11.30 31.97
CA THR A 280 -6.58 -10.20 31.02
C THR A 280 -7.79 -9.87 30.16
N ALA A 281 -8.49 -10.87 29.61
CA ALA A 281 -9.70 -10.67 28.80
C ALA A 281 -10.84 -10.10 29.63
N LYS A 282 -11.04 -10.63 30.84
CA LYS A 282 -12.04 -10.12 31.79
C LYS A 282 -11.81 -8.64 32.14
N ASN A 283 -10.57 -8.28 32.45
CA ASN A 283 -10.22 -6.89 32.81
C ASN A 283 -10.40 -5.93 31.62
N LYS A 284 -10.01 -6.34 30.41
CA LYS A 284 -10.26 -5.55 29.19
C LYS A 284 -11.74 -5.32 28.93
N LEU A 285 -12.55 -6.39 29.01
CA LEU A 285 -13.99 -6.30 28.83
C LEU A 285 -14.61 -5.38 29.89
N LYS A 286 -14.25 -5.57 31.17
CA LYS A 286 -14.73 -4.73 32.28
C LYS A 286 -14.42 -3.25 32.04
N TYR A 287 -13.21 -2.94 31.62
CA TYR A 287 -12.80 -1.57 31.32
C TYR A 287 -13.66 -0.95 30.20
N GLN A 288 -13.83 -1.66 29.09
CA GLN A 288 -14.63 -1.17 27.97
C GLN A 288 -16.11 -0.97 28.32
N LEU A 289 -16.69 -1.90 29.11
CA LEU A 289 -18.05 -1.75 29.59
C LEU A 289 -18.23 -0.57 30.55
N MET A 290 -17.22 -0.28 31.39
CA MET A 290 -17.24 0.90 32.25
C MET A 290 -17.15 2.21 31.44
N CYS A 291 -16.31 2.25 30.40
CA CYS A 291 -16.25 3.39 29.49
C CYS A 291 -17.58 3.61 28.76
N LEU A 292 -18.18 2.52 28.24
CA LEU A 292 -19.48 2.59 27.57
C LEU A 292 -20.58 3.09 28.54
N LEU A 293 -20.63 2.57 29.76
CA LEU A 293 -21.57 3.00 30.79
C LEU A 293 -21.43 4.50 31.12
N SER A 294 -20.20 4.97 31.27
CA SER A 294 -19.92 6.40 31.53
C SER A 294 -20.40 7.29 30.38
N THR A 295 -20.13 6.86 29.14
CA THR A 295 -20.54 7.62 27.95
C THR A 295 -22.06 7.64 27.78
N THR A 296 -22.73 6.49 27.97
CA THR A 296 -24.19 6.41 27.88
C THR A 296 -24.88 7.23 28.96
N ASN A 297 -24.38 7.22 30.19
CA ASN A 297 -24.89 8.07 31.26
C ASN A 297 -24.73 9.56 30.93
N SER A 298 -23.62 9.96 30.32
CA SER A 298 -23.41 11.35 29.89
C SER A 298 -24.39 11.78 28.80
N ILE A 299 -24.74 10.88 27.87
CA ILE A 299 -25.75 11.14 26.83
C ILE A 299 -27.15 11.24 27.46
N LEU A 300 -27.51 10.30 28.33
CA LEU A 300 -28.80 10.32 29.01
C LEU A 300 -29.00 11.62 29.80
N LYS A 301 -27.98 12.03 30.56
CA LYS A 301 -28.03 13.28 31.31
C LYS A 301 -28.26 14.51 30.41
N LYS A 302 -27.60 14.56 29.24
CA LYS A 302 -27.82 15.63 28.26
C LYS A 302 -29.22 15.62 27.66
N LEU A 303 -29.84 14.44 27.48
CA LEU A 303 -31.21 14.34 26.99
C LEU A 303 -32.27 14.72 28.04
N GLU A 304 -31.94 14.60 29.34
CA GLU A 304 -32.80 15.02 30.45
C GLU A 304 -32.70 16.52 30.77
N GLU A 305 -31.62 17.18 30.35
CA GLU A 305 -31.37 18.63 30.57
C GLU A 305 -32.04 19.50 29.47
N ILE A 306 -32.66 18.92 28.45
CA ILE A 306 -33.39 19.57 27.36
C ILE A 306 -34.89 19.52 27.62
#